data_819079f45a4fdbc562d345c069252802
#
_entry.id   819079f45a4fdbc562d345c069252802
#
_cell.length_a   1.000
_cell.length_b   1.000
_cell.length_c   1.000
_cell.angle_alpha   90.00
_cell.angle_beta   90.00
_cell.angle_gamma   90.00
#
_symmetry.space_group_name_H-M   'P 1'
#
loop_
_entity.id
_entity.type
_entity.pdbx_description
1 polymer ?
#
loop_
_entity_poly.entity_id
_entity_poly.type
_entity_poly.pdbx_seq_one_letter_code
_entity_poly.pdbx_strand_id
1 'polypeptide(L)'
;MTARQYPHLLAPLDLGFTTLRNRTLMGSMHTGLEEVRGGFERMAAYFAERAAGGVGLIVTGGVAPNREGWVKPFAAKLSTEKEARQHQVVTEAVHREGGKIALQILHSGRYGYHPLNVGPSPIKAPIGLFRPRQMSQKKIRATVDAFANCTRLAREEAARAKDRAHVRVALGLAILGRGHA
;
A
#
# COMPACT_ATOMS: atom_id res chain seq x y z
N MET A 1 -12.34 24.73 4.05
CA MET A 1 -11.59 24.92 5.33
C MET A 1 -10.48 25.92 5.06
N THR A 2 -10.30 26.90 5.90
CA THR A 2 -9.27 27.93 5.74
C THR A 2 -8.21 27.78 6.84
N ALA A 3 -6.94 28.15 6.53
CA ALA A 3 -5.84 28.15 7.51
C ALA A 3 -6.16 29.03 8.74
N ARG A 4 -7.06 30.00 8.59
CA ARG A 4 -7.53 30.85 9.69
C ARG A 4 -8.40 30.08 10.70
N GLN A 5 -9.17 29.07 10.26
CA GLN A 5 -10.03 28.24 11.12
C GLN A 5 -9.28 27.07 11.77
N TYR A 6 -8.30 26.50 11.07
CA TYR A 6 -7.56 25.30 11.51
C TYR A 6 -6.05 25.47 11.31
N PRO A 7 -5.42 26.45 12.02
CA PRO A 7 -4.03 26.84 11.74
C PRO A 7 -3.05 25.68 11.96
N HIS A 8 -3.24 24.84 12.98
CA HIS A 8 -2.35 23.72 13.27
C HIS A 8 -2.53 22.56 12.30
N LEU A 9 -3.78 22.25 11.90
CA LEU A 9 -4.07 21.16 10.97
C LEU A 9 -3.56 21.48 9.55
N LEU A 10 -3.71 22.73 9.15
CA LEU A 10 -3.34 23.19 7.81
C LEU A 10 -1.91 23.70 7.70
N ALA A 11 -1.17 23.75 8.80
CA ALA A 11 0.26 24.07 8.77
C ALA A 11 1.05 22.99 8.03
N PRO A 12 2.07 23.35 7.26
CA PRO A 12 2.99 22.39 6.66
C PRO A 12 3.64 21.50 7.71
N LEU A 13 3.96 20.26 7.33
CA LEU A 13 4.67 19.30 8.16
C LEU A 13 5.94 18.86 7.46
N ASP A 14 7.08 19.24 8.04
CA ASP A 14 8.38 18.76 7.60
C ASP A 14 8.64 17.35 8.17
N LEU A 15 8.92 16.39 7.27
CA LEU A 15 9.29 15.01 7.60
C LEU A 15 10.81 14.79 7.50
N GLY A 16 11.60 15.86 7.36
CA GLY A 16 13.06 15.83 7.21
C GLY A 16 13.53 15.51 5.79
N PHE A 17 12.78 14.77 5.02
CA PHE A 17 13.10 14.37 3.64
C PHE A 17 12.09 14.93 2.61
N THR A 18 10.96 15.40 3.07
CA THR A 18 9.92 16.06 2.28
C THR A 18 8.99 16.84 3.21
N THR A 19 8.38 17.88 2.70
CA THR A 19 7.37 18.66 3.43
C THR A 19 5.99 18.33 2.89
N LEU A 20 5.07 17.94 3.77
CA LEU A 20 3.66 17.85 3.46
C LEU A 20 3.03 19.24 3.50
N ARG A 21 2.10 19.53 2.59
CA ARG A 21 1.40 20.82 2.55
C ARG A 21 0.52 21.12 3.76
N ASN A 22 0.14 20.08 4.50
CA ASN A 22 -0.60 20.16 5.76
C ASN A 22 -0.49 18.83 6.51
N ARG A 23 -1.16 18.72 7.64
CA ARG A 23 -1.12 17.54 8.55
C ARG A 23 -2.28 16.58 8.35
N THR A 24 -2.99 16.65 7.20
CA THR A 24 -4.07 15.70 6.92
C THR A 24 -3.52 14.45 6.26
N LEU A 25 -3.99 13.29 6.70
CA LEU A 25 -3.65 11.99 6.14
C LEU A 25 -4.93 11.26 5.70
N MET A 26 -4.98 10.86 4.44
CA MET A 26 -5.93 9.84 3.99
C MET A 26 -5.34 8.46 4.30
N GLY A 27 -5.86 7.82 5.33
CA GLY A 27 -5.43 6.49 5.76
C GLY A 27 -5.66 5.43 4.69
N SER A 28 -4.92 4.33 4.79
CA SER A 28 -5.05 3.19 3.88
C SER A 28 -6.47 2.64 3.86
N MET A 29 -7.02 2.50 2.66
CA MET A 29 -8.34 1.92 2.44
C MET A 29 -8.31 1.07 1.18
N HIS A 30 -8.79 -0.18 1.30
CA HIS A 30 -8.97 -1.07 0.16
C HIS A 30 -10.22 -0.65 -0.61
N THR A 31 -10.04 -0.16 -1.83
CA THR A 31 -11.14 0.40 -2.64
C THR A 31 -11.87 -0.67 -3.46
N GLY A 32 -11.22 -1.83 -3.67
CA GLY A 32 -11.69 -2.86 -4.59
C GLY A 32 -11.46 -2.53 -6.07
N LEU A 33 -10.98 -1.34 -6.38
CA LEU A 33 -10.63 -0.94 -7.74
C LEU A 33 -9.36 -1.64 -8.22
N GLU A 34 -8.51 -2.02 -7.30
CA GLU A 34 -7.24 -2.70 -7.54
C GLU A 34 -7.40 -4.04 -8.27
N GLU A 35 -8.61 -4.60 -8.28
CA GLU A 35 -8.92 -5.97 -8.71
C GLU A 35 -9.82 -6.02 -9.93
N VAL A 36 -10.28 -4.86 -10.43
CA VAL A 36 -11.18 -4.80 -11.57
C VAL A 36 -10.46 -4.31 -12.83
N ARG A 37 -10.98 -4.70 -14.00
CA ARG A 37 -10.46 -4.20 -15.27
C ARG A 37 -10.63 -2.68 -15.36
N GLY A 38 -9.56 -1.97 -15.75
CA GLY A 38 -9.53 -0.51 -15.78
C GLY A 38 -9.58 0.14 -14.38
N GLY A 39 -9.24 -0.64 -13.35
CA GLY A 39 -9.32 -0.17 -11.97
C GLY A 39 -8.23 0.82 -11.62
N PHE A 40 -7.04 0.73 -12.24
CA PHE A 40 -5.96 1.68 -11.98
C PHE A 40 -6.30 3.09 -12.47
N GLU A 41 -6.96 3.24 -13.61
CA GLU A 41 -7.45 4.52 -14.11
C GLU A 41 -8.53 5.11 -13.18
N ARG A 42 -9.42 4.27 -12.66
CA ARG A 42 -10.42 4.69 -11.66
C ARG A 42 -9.77 5.08 -10.33
N MET A 43 -8.75 4.33 -9.89
CA MET A 43 -7.95 4.68 -8.71
C MET A 43 -7.23 6.00 -8.91
N ALA A 44 -6.69 6.24 -10.10
CA ALA A 44 -6.04 7.50 -10.43
C ALA A 44 -6.99 8.68 -10.27
N ALA A 45 -8.19 8.60 -10.84
CA ALA A 45 -9.22 9.62 -10.67
C ALA A 45 -9.64 9.78 -9.20
N TYR A 46 -9.86 8.65 -8.51
CA TYR A 46 -10.26 8.62 -7.10
C TYR A 46 -9.25 9.33 -6.19
N PHE A 47 -7.96 9.03 -6.33
CA PHE A 47 -6.92 9.63 -5.49
C PHE A 47 -6.57 11.06 -5.93
N ALA A 48 -6.61 11.37 -7.24
CA ALA A 48 -6.40 12.73 -7.74
C ALA A 48 -7.44 13.70 -7.18
N GLU A 49 -8.72 13.33 -7.14
CA GLU A 49 -9.78 14.15 -6.54
C GLU A 49 -9.48 14.51 -5.07
N ARG A 50 -8.96 13.56 -4.29
CA ARG A 50 -8.60 13.79 -2.88
C ARG A 50 -7.34 14.67 -2.77
N ALA A 51 -6.40 14.47 -3.66
CA ALA A 51 -5.23 15.33 -3.76
C ALA A 51 -5.60 16.76 -4.11
N ALA A 52 -6.47 16.97 -5.13
CA ALA A 52 -7.02 18.29 -5.48
C ALA A 52 -7.79 18.91 -4.29
N GLY A 53 -8.52 18.08 -3.52
CA GLY A 53 -9.20 18.49 -2.29
C GLY A 53 -8.27 18.89 -1.13
N GLY A 54 -6.94 18.77 -1.30
CA GLY A 54 -5.94 19.31 -0.39
C GLY A 54 -5.42 18.32 0.66
N VAL A 55 -5.66 17.03 0.53
CA VAL A 55 -5.05 16.02 1.44
C VAL A 55 -3.52 16.13 1.41
N GLY A 56 -2.88 16.16 2.58
CA GLY A 56 -1.42 16.29 2.71
C GLY A 56 -0.66 15.04 2.28
N LEU A 57 -1.15 13.86 2.66
CA LEU A 57 -0.60 12.57 2.26
C LEU A 57 -1.71 11.55 2.06
N ILE A 58 -1.63 10.77 1.01
CA ILE A 58 -2.52 9.64 0.73
C ILE A 58 -1.74 8.34 0.95
N VAL A 59 -2.35 7.34 1.59
CA VAL A 59 -1.82 5.97 1.69
C VAL A 59 -2.76 5.05 0.92
N THR A 60 -2.24 4.28 -0.03
CA THR A 60 -3.04 3.34 -0.83
C THR A 60 -3.63 2.21 0.01
N GLY A 61 -4.59 1.49 -0.52
CA GLY A 61 -4.94 0.16 -0.04
C GLY A 61 -3.74 -0.79 -0.04
N GLY A 62 -3.84 -1.87 0.72
CA GLY A 62 -2.75 -2.83 0.87
C GLY A 62 -2.47 -3.60 -0.42
N VAL A 63 -1.22 -3.58 -0.87
CA VAL A 63 -0.71 -4.29 -2.05
C VAL A 63 0.19 -5.42 -1.60
N ALA A 64 -0.09 -6.65 -2.04
CA ALA A 64 0.65 -7.82 -1.59
C ALA A 64 2.05 -7.90 -2.25
N PRO A 65 3.10 -8.31 -1.53
CA PRO A 65 4.43 -8.52 -2.11
C PRO A 65 4.51 -9.82 -2.91
N ASN A 66 3.63 -10.77 -2.67
CA ASN A 66 3.54 -12.07 -3.33
C ASN A 66 2.10 -12.63 -3.29
N ARG A 67 1.86 -13.78 -3.90
CA ARG A 67 0.52 -14.41 -3.96
C ARG A 67 0.03 -14.89 -2.60
N GLU A 68 0.91 -15.36 -1.74
CA GLU A 68 0.56 -15.80 -0.39
C GLU A 68 0.10 -14.65 0.51
N GLY A 69 0.52 -13.42 0.17
CA GLY A 69 0.12 -12.20 0.86
C GLY A 69 -1.20 -11.60 0.39
N TRP A 70 -1.84 -12.12 -0.62
CA TRP A 70 -3.13 -11.63 -1.08
C TRP A 70 -4.19 -11.58 0.03
N VAL A 71 -5.05 -10.59 -0.01
CA VAL A 71 -6.24 -10.54 0.86
C VAL A 71 -7.28 -11.54 0.38
N LYS A 72 -7.52 -11.62 -0.93
CA LYS A 72 -8.40 -12.58 -1.63
C LYS A 72 -7.76 -12.98 -2.97
N PRO A 73 -8.25 -14.01 -3.66
CA PRO A 73 -7.69 -14.40 -4.95
C PRO A 73 -7.64 -13.23 -5.92
N PHE A 74 -6.50 -13.08 -6.59
CA PHE A 74 -6.26 -12.04 -7.60
C PHE A 74 -6.26 -10.58 -7.06
N ALA A 75 -6.17 -10.38 -5.74
CA ALA A 75 -5.98 -9.07 -5.16
C ALA A 75 -4.70 -8.39 -5.68
N ALA A 76 -4.62 -7.07 -5.53
CA ALA A 76 -3.47 -6.30 -5.97
C ALA A 76 -2.15 -6.83 -5.40
N LYS A 77 -1.18 -6.94 -6.26
CA LYS A 77 0.16 -7.43 -5.95
C LYS A 77 1.21 -6.60 -6.70
N LEU A 78 2.37 -6.42 -6.08
CA LEU A 78 3.52 -5.76 -6.68
C LEU A 78 4.76 -6.63 -6.52
N SER A 79 5.05 -7.43 -7.53
CA SER A 79 6.20 -8.36 -7.56
C SER A 79 6.97 -8.34 -8.88
N THR A 80 6.47 -7.64 -9.88
CA THR A 80 7.07 -7.51 -11.22
C THR A 80 7.05 -6.06 -11.70
N GLU A 81 7.95 -5.73 -12.62
CA GLU A 81 7.97 -4.40 -13.25
C GLU A 81 6.69 -4.09 -14.05
N LYS A 82 6.06 -5.11 -14.63
CA LYS A 82 4.78 -4.94 -15.32
C LYS A 82 3.69 -4.46 -14.36
N GLU A 83 3.63 -5.04 -13.16
CA GLU A 83 2.70 -4.61 -12.12
C GLU A 83 3.06 -3.21 -11.62
N ALA A 84 4.33 -2.91 -11.45
CA ALA A 84 4.79 -1.59 -11.04
C ALA A 84 4.35 -0.49 -12.01
N ARG A 85 4.50 -0.71 -13.33
CA ARG A 85 4.02 0.24 -14.34
C ARG A 85 2.52 0.54 -14.28
N GLN A 86 1.70 -0.38 -13.79
CA GLN A 86 0.27 -0.12 -13.59
C GLN A 86 0.01 0.91 -12.48
N HIS A 87 0.87 0.99 -11.47
CA HIS A 87 0.76 1.99 -10.41
C HIS A 87 1.14 3.40 -10.85
N GLN A 88 1.92 3.53 -11.94
CA GLN A 88 2.41 4.82 -12.42
C GLN A 88 1.26 5.79 -12.76
N VAL A 89 0.19 5.32 -13.39
CA VAL A 89 -0.96 6.16 -13.72
C VAL A 89 -1.59 6.80 -12.48
N VAL A 90 -1.57 6.09 -11.36
CA VAL A 90 -2.10 6.56 -10.07
C VAL A 90 -1.19 7.63 -9.46
N THR A 91 0.11 7.35 -9.40
CA THR A 91 1.09 8.29 -8.83
C THR A 91 1.16 9.58 -9.63
N GLU A 92 1.18 9.50 -10.96
CA GLU A 92 1.18 10.67 -11.85
C GLU A 92 -0.08 11.52 -11.69
N ALA A 93 -1.26 10.89 -11.54
CA ALA A 93 -2.50 11.61 -11.35
C ALA A 93 -2.51 12.40 -10.03
N VAL A 94 -2.05 11.79 -8.94
CA VAL A 94 -1.94 12.44 -7.63
C VAL A 94 -0.90 13.57 -7.64
N HIS A 95 0.25 13.36 -8.28
CA HIS A 95 1.32 14.36 -8.36
C HIS A 95 0.92 15.59 -9.20
N ARG A 96 0.14 15.40 -10.28
CA ARG A 96 -0.39 16.52 -11.06
C ARG A 96 -1.25 17.48 -10.22
N GLU A 97 -1.94 16.96 -9.22
CA GLU A 97 -2.70 17.76 -8.25
C GLU A 97 -1.85 18.25 -7.06
N GLY A 98 -0.52 18.13 -7.15
CA GLY A 98 0.41 18.54 -6.09
C GLY A 98 0.30 17.70 -4.83
N GLY A 99 -0.38 16.54 -4.88
CA GLY A 99 -0.51 15.61 -3.77
C GLY A 99 0.71 14.73 -3.58
N LYS A 100 0.78 14.06 -2.43
CA LYS A 100 1.77 13.01 -2.13
C LYS A 100 1.04 11.71 -1.83
N ILE A 101 1.59 10.60 -2.32
CA ILE A 101 1.01 9.27 -2.14
C ILE A 101 2.07 8.27 -1.73
N ALA A 102 1.72 7.37 -0.81
CA ALA A 102 2.55 6.27 -0.35
C ALA A 102 1.87 4.94 -0.62
N LEU A 103 2.63 3.94 -1.06
CA LEU A 103 2.15 2.57 -1.22
C LEU A 103 2.19 1.84 0.11
N GLN A 104 1.07 1.24 0.53
CA GLN A 104 1.06 0.28 1.63
C GLN A 104 1.40 -1.12 1.10
N ILE A 105 2.50 -1.71 1.57
CA ILE A 105 2.81 -3.12 1.33
C ILE A 105 2.16 -3.94 2.44
N LEU A 106 1.26 -4.85 2.08
CA LEU A 106 0.47 -5.65 3.01
C LEU A 106 0.60 -7.14 2.68
N HIS A 107 0.88 -7.94 3.69
CA HIS A 107 0.76 -9.40 3.62
C HIS A 107 -0.36 -9.85 4.55
N SER A 108 -1.44 -10.43 4.02
CA SER A 108 -2.63 -10.80 4.80
C SER A 108 -2.39 -11.91 5.84
N GLY A 109 -1.32 -12.70 5.66
CA GLY A 109 -1.01 -13.79 6.58
C GLY A 109 -2.16 -14.78 6.71
N ARG A 110 -2.47 -15.20 7.94
CA ARG A 110 -3.58 -16.14 8.24
C ARG A 110 -4.98 -15.55 7.97
N TYR A 111 -5.08 -14.25 7.73
CA TYR A 111 -6.34 -13.56 7.42
C TYR A 111 -6.68 -13.56 5.92
N GLY A 112 -5.82 -14.11 5.07
CA GLY A 112 -6.09 -14.22 3.63
C GLY A 112 -7.30 -15.11 3.34
N TYR A 113 -8.22 -14.61 2.53
CA TYR A 113 -9.43 -15.32 2.07
C TYR A 113 -9.13 -16.20 0.84
N HIS A 114 -8.05 -16.97 0.89
CA HIS A 114 -7.64 -17.86 -0.21
C HIS A 114 -6.82 -19.04 0.33
N PRO A 115 -6.78 -20.18 -0.39
CA PRO A 115 -6.13 -21.41 0.08
C PRO A 115 -4.59 -21.35 0.09
N LEU A 116 -3.99 -20.29 -0.50
CA LEU A 116 -2.54 -20.11 -0.53
C LEU A 116 -2.00 -19.38 0.70
N ASN A 117 -2.87 -18.94 1.62
CA ASN A 117 -2.46 -18.18 2.78
C ASN A 117 -1.45 -18.94 3.65
N VAL A 118 -0.54 -18.20 4.26
CA VAL A 118 0.54 -18.74 5.10
C VAL A 118 0.60 -17.99 6.42
N GLY A 119 1.18 -18.62 7.44
CA GLY A 119 1.37 -18.02 8.75
C GLY A 119 2.54 -18.64 9.50
N PRO A 120 2.96 -18.11 10.65
CA PRO A 120 4.02 -18.69 11.47
C PRO A 120 3.62 -20.04 12.04
N SER A 121 2.32 -20.27 12.23
CA SER A 121 1.72 -21.52 12.66
C SER A 121 0.44 -21.81 11.88
N PRO A 122 0.00 -23.11 11.78
CA PRO A 122 -1.20 -23.47 11.02
C PRO A 122 -2.49 -23.24 11.83
N ILE A 123 -2.59 -22.09 12.50
CA ILE A 123 -3.75 -21.73 13.31
C ILE A 123 -4.68 -20.82 12.48
N LYS A 124 -5.89 -21.32 12.23
CA LYS A 124 -6.91 -20.57 11.49
C LYS A 124 -7.31 -19.30 12.25
N ALA A 125 -7.45 -18.18 11.52
CA ALA A 125 -8.05 -16.99 12.10
C ALA A 125 -9.53 -17.21 12.42
N PRO A 126 -10.07 -16.64 13.51
CA PRO A 126 -11.50 -16.81 13.86
C PRO A 126 -12.45 -16.48 12.73
N ILE A 127 -12.15 -15.42 11.98
CA ILE A 127 -12.95 -14.94 10.83
C ILE A 127 -12.52 -15.56 9.50
N GLY A 128 -11.41 -16.34 9.46
CA GLY A 128 -10.87 -16.89 8.22
C GLY A 128 -11.62 -18.14 7.76
N LEU A 129 -11.72 -18.35 6.46
CA LEU A 129 -12.26 -19.60 5.88
C LEU A 129 -11.19 -20.67 5.79
N PHE A 130 -9.95 -20.30 5.51
CA PHE A 130 -8.85 -21.21 5.22
C PHE A 130 -7.88 -21.30 6.41
N ARG A 131 -7.38 -22.52 6.66
CA ARG A 131 -6.27 -22.73 7.59
C ARG A 131 -4.97 -22.37 6.87
N PRO A 132 -4.13 -21.48 7.42
CA PRO A 132 -2.87 -21.13 6.81
C PRO A 132 -1.90 -22.31 6.83
N ARG A 133 -1.04 -22.41 5.83
CA ARG A 133 0.10 -23.32 5.86
C ARG A 133 1.21 -22.68 6.70
N GLN A 134 1.86 -23.49 7.53
CA GLN A 134 3.00 -23.04 8.32
C GLN A 134 4.18 -22.69 7.38
N MET A 135 4.80 -21.56 7.61
CA MET A 135 5.99 -21.16 6.86
C MET A 135 7.23 -21.90 7.34
N SER A 136 7.96 -22.52 6.40
CA SER A 136 9.33 -22.99 6.65
C SER A 136 10.31 -21.81 6.73
N GLN A 137 11.50 -22.01 7.26
CA GLN A 137 12.57 -21.01 7.26
C GLN A 137 12.89 -20.48 5.85
N LYS A 138 12.91 -21.37 4.85
CA LYS A 138 13.06 -21.00 3.44
C LYS A 138 11.94 -20.07 2.98
N LYS A 139 10.69 -20.35 3.37
CA LYS A 139 9.53 -19.53 3.00
C LYS A 139 9.55 -18.16 3.69
N ILE A 140 9.98 -18.11 4.94
CA ILE A 140 10.15 -16.83 5.66
C ILE A 140 11.16 -15.94 4.92
N ARG A 141 12.34 -16.47 4.58
CA ARG A 141 13.37 -15.72 3.80
C ARG A 141 12.82 -15.24 2.47
N ALA A 142 12.17 -16.13 1.69
CA ALA A 142 11.57 -15.75 0.41
C ALA A 142 10.46 -14.66 0.56
N THR A 143 9.77 -14.62 1.69
CA THR A 143 8.79 -13.57 1.96
C THR A 143 9.47 -12.24 2.28
N VAL A 144 10.56 -12.25 3.04
CA VAL A 144 11.39 -11.06 3.28
C VAL A 144 11.92 -10.50 1.95
N ASP A 145 12.46 -11.38 1.09
CA ASP A 145 12.94 -10.99 -0.25
C ASP A 145 11.80 -10.39 -1.11
N ALA A 146 10.60 -10.94 -1.01
CA ALA A 146 9.43 -10.41 -1.72
C ALA A 146 9.05 -9.00 -1.24
N PHE A 147 9.13 -8.71 0.07
CA PHE A 147 8.94 -7.35 0.59
C PHE A 147 10.02 -6.40 0.09
N ALA A 148 11.29 -6.82 0.12
CA ALA A 148 12.41 -6.03 -0.39
C ALA A 148 12.25 -5.71 -1.88
N ASN A 149 11.89 -6.71 -2.70
CA ASN A 149 11.63 -6.53 -4.13
C ASN A 149 10.42 -5.58 -4.37
N CYS A 150 9.33 -5.76 -3.64
CA CYS A 150 8.17 -4.88 -3.73
C CYS A 150 8.54 -3.41 -3.43
N THR A 151 9.33 -3.19 -2.38
CA THR A 151 9.85 -1.86 -2.01
C THR A 151 10.73 -1.27 -3.12
N ARG A 152 11.63 -2.08 -3.69
CA ARG A 152 12.49 -1.66 -4.81
C ARG A 152 11.66 -1.23 -6.01
N LEU A 153 10.69 -2.06 -6.44
CA LEU A 153 9.81 -1.76 -7.57
C LEU A 153 8.99 -0.48 -7.34
N ALA A 154 8.40 -0.32 -6.17
CA ALA A 154 7.65 0.88 -5.82
C ALA A 154 8.51 2.14 -5.88
N ARG A 155 9.76 2.06 -5.38
CA ARG A 155 10.72 3.17 -5.41
C ARG A 155 11.15 3.53 -6.83
N GLU A 156 11.44 2.53 -7.68
CA GLU A 156 11.88 2.75 -9.05
C GLU A 156 10.79 3.39 -9.92
N GLU A 157 9.54 2.94 -9.80
CA GLU A 157 8.43 3.57 -10.51
C GLU A 157 8.16 5.00 -10.05
N ALA A 158 8.30 5.23 -8.76
CA ALA A 158 8.23 6.57 -8.21
C ALA A 158 9.30 7.51 -8.75
N ALA A 159 10.51 7.03 -8.94
CA ALA A 159 11.62 7.80 -9.50
C ALA A 159 11.46 8.07 -11.01
N ARG A 160 10.75 7.22 -11.74
CA ARG A 160 10.44 7.38 -13.18
C ARG A 160 9.34 8.40 -13.44
N ALA A 161 8.40 8.58 -12.52
CA ALA A 161 7.44 9.68 -12.59
C ALA A 161 8.25 10.99 -12.58
N LYS A 162 8.12 11.82 -13.61
CA LYS A 162 8.97 13.00 -13.91
C LYS A 162 9.05 14.04 -12.79
N ASP A 163 8.30 13.86 -11.74
CA ASP A 163 8.32 14.69 -10.56
C ASP A 163 9.12 13.98 -9.46
N ARG A 164 10.25 14.56 -9.05
CA ARG A 164 11.13 14.07 -7.98
C ARG A 164 10.47 14.14 -6.59
N ALA A 165 9.13 14.14 -6.53
CA ALA A 165 8.40 13.99 -5.28
C ALA A 165 8.65 12.60 -4.71
N HIS A 166 9.32 12.54 -3.60
CA HIS A 166 9.78 11.34 -2.92
C HIS A 166 8.60 10.43 -2.58
N VAL A 167 8.34 9.41 -3.42
CA VAL A 167 7.45 8.31 -3.04
C VAL A 167 8.19 7.48 -2.02
N ARG A 168 7.69 7.42 -0.80
CA ARG A 168 8.15 6.52 0.21
C ARG A 168 7.14 5.42 0.43
N VAL A 169 7.66 4.20 0.58
CA VAL A 169 6.87 3.01 0.85
C VAL A 169 6.50 3.01 2.33
N ALA A 170 5.22 3.12 2.66
CA ALA A 170 4.75 2.84 4.01
C ALA A 170 4.72 1.33 4.20
N LEU A 171 5.62 0.80 5.04
CA LEU A 171 5.66 -0.61 5.39
C LEU A 171 4.53 -0.91 6.39
N GLY A 172 3.38 -1.36 5.88
CA GLY A 172 2.32 -1.94 6.70
C GLY A 172 2.66 -3.40 7.00
N LEU A 173 3.29 -3.66 8.14
CA LEU A 173 3.37 -5.02 8.67
C LEU A 173 1.97 -5.38 9.17
N ALA A 174 1.26 -6.25 8.45
CA ALA A 174 0.12 -6.94 9.05
C ALA A 174 0.68 -7.74 10.22
N ILE A 175 0.38 -7.29 11.45
CA ILE A 175 0.86 -7.90 12.69
C ILE A 175 0.38 -9.34 12.68
N LEU A 176 1.31 -10.23 12.44
CA LEU A 176 1.15 -11.64 12.74
C LEU A 176 0.88 -11.72 14.24
N GLY A 177 -0.39 -11.94 14.60
CA GLY A 177 -0.80 -11.98 15.99
C GLY A 177 0.18 -12.82 16.79
N ARG A 178 0.65 -12.30 17.92
CA ARG A 178 1.43 -13.05 18.89
C ARG A 178 0.61 -14.30 19.21
N GLY A 179 1.19 -15.47 18.92
CA GLY A 179 0.68 -16.69 19.46
C GLY A 179 0.83 -16.57 20.98
N HIS A 180 -0.27 -16.56 21.70
CA HIS A 180 -0.19 -16.90 23.12
C HIS A 180 0.10 -18.40 23.18
N ALA A 181 1.23 -18.72 23.82
CA ALA A 181 1.54 -20.06 24.28
C ALA A 181 0.50 -20.54 25.28
#